data_2bfe83567a080941487833462068f1d6
#
_entry.id   2bfe83567a080941487833462068f1d6
#
_cell.length_a   1.000
_cell.length_b   1.000
_cell.length_c   1.000
_cell.angle_alpha   90.00
_cell.angle_beta   90.00
_cell.angle_gamma   90.00
#
_symmetry.space_group_name_H-M   'P 1'
#
loop_
_entity.id
_entity.type
_entity.pdbx_description
1 polymer ?
#
loop_
_entity_poly.entity_id
_entity_poly.type
_entity_poly.pdbx_seq_one_letter_code
_entity_poly.pdbx_strand_id
1 'polypeptide(L)'
;HAVKDVYTGHALFKLRPTVTKTGKETIKQTGKCDIQYGSAVIIDEASMIGNQFLTAIVDIVKDKALKLLFVGDPLQLPPPSDICSIFDGSLATYKLTTVHRQVGDNPILDKADEFREYVQGIRTVEPLITTSLNTKGEGIHVLSHTDFVTKFVKKYMNYSAGDPVNVPLCTYTNESAINYNSMVRKSAFFLEDTIEPFYKGERLVSNSAVMRSDRTILTNNEVVHVIDYIEGIQYGIPGYYVTVHGESDKYTGLRKKKIFSPKSKGITDKILEGHKQEAVKSKSKQGWVDFYAIKNSLADLRPPFAGTTHKAQGGTFPAVFIDKINIDKCRDVATRARLFYVALTRASKNVYINS
;
A
#
# COMPACT_ATOMS: atom_id res chain seq x y z
N HIS A 1 -20.11 -22.79 -5.34
CA HIS A 1 -19.72 -22.67 -3.94
C HIS A 1 -18.99 -21.34 -3.77
N ALA A 2 -19.55 -20.44 -2.96
CA ALA A 2 -18.94 -19.16 -2.67
C ALA A 2 -17.62 -19.34 -1.90
N VAL A 3 -16.65 -18.42 -2.11
CA VAL A 3 -15.46 -18.27 -1.28
C VAL A 3 -15.96 -18.09 0.17
N LYS A 4 -15.58 -19.00 1.05
CA LYS A 4 -16.17 -19.07 2.38
C LYS A 4 -15.62 -18.03 3.33
N ASP A 5 -14.33 -17.73 3.21
CA ASP A 5 -13.62 -16.80 4.10
C ASP A 5 -12.48 -16.08 3.37
N VAL A 6 -12.24 -14.82 3.69
CA VAL A 6 -11.16 -14.02 3.13
C VAL A 6 -10.18 -13.64 4.24
N TYR A 7 -8.91 -13.94 4.03
CA TYR A 7 -7.82 -13.67 4.98
C TYR A 7 -6.62 -13.04 4.29
N THR A 8 -5.79 -12.35 5.02
CA THR A 8 -4.43 -12.11 4.53
C THR A 8 -3.63 -13.41 4.55
N GLY A 9 -2.72 -13.60 3.58
CA GLY A 9 -1.91 -14.83 3.52
C GLY A 9 -1.17 -15.12 4.83
N HIS A 10 -0.63 -14.09 5.49
CA HIS A 10 0.02 -14.24 6.81
C HIS A 10 -0.95 -14.72 7.90
N ALA A 11 -2.17 -14.21 7.92
CA ALA A 11 -3.17 -14.64 8.90
C ALA A 11 -3.64 -16.08 8.65
N LEU A 12 -3.88 -16.44 7.39
CA LEU A 12 -4.33 -17.77 6.98
C LEU A 12 -3.32 -18.86 7.35
N PHE A 13 -2.05 -18.64 7.01
CA PHE A 13 -0.97 -19.59 7.28
C PHE A 13 -0.34 -19.45 8.66
N LYS A 14 -0.88 -18.57 9.53
CA LYS A 14 -0.33 -18.24 10.88
C LYS A 14 1.15 -17.83 10.81
N LEU A 15 1.51 -17.07 9.79
CA LEU A 15 2.87 -16.57 9.57
C LEU A 15 3.09 -15.27 10.33
N ARG A 16 4.26 -15.13 10.94
CA ARG A 16 4.69 -13.86 11.55
C ARG A 16 6.13 -13.54 11.19
N PRO A 17 6.46 -12.25 11.03
CA PRO A 17 7.84 -11.82 10.99
C PRO A 17 8.56 -12.25 12.28
N THR A 18 9.72 -12.82 12.12
CA THR A 18 10.63 -13.16 13.22
C THR A 18 12.03 -12.66 12.88
N VAL A 19 12.93 -12.71 13.86
CA VAL A 19 14.28 -12.21 13.68
C VAL A 19 15.28 -13.30 14.03
N THR A 20 16.33 -13.42 13.24
CA THR A 20 17.48 -14.27 13.54
C THR A 20 18.36 -13.60 14.60
N LYS A 21 19.33 -14.34 15.15
CA LYS A 21 20.35 -13.79 16.07
C LYS A 21 21.20 -12.69 15.42
N THR A 22 21.24 -12.64 14.07
CA THR A 22 21.99 -11.64 13.29
C THR A 22 21.14 -10.45 12.87
N GLY A 23 19.88 -10.36 13.33
CA GLY A 23 18.97 -9.27 13.01
C GLY A 23 18.28 -9.37 11.65
N LYS A 24 18.46 -10.48 10.91
CA LYS A 24 17.76 -10.68 9.64
C LYS A 24 16.29 -11.01 9.90
N GLU A 25 15.39 -10.23 9.34
CA GLU A 25 13.96 -10.55 9.34
C GLU A 25 13.70 -11.82 8.51
N THR A 26 12.89 -12.69 9.04
CA THR A 26 12.42 -13.92 8.40
C THR A 26 10.95 -14.12 8.70
N ILE A 27 10.26 -14.89 7.90
CA ILE A 27 8.86 -15.26 8.13
C ILE A 27 8.83 -16.68 8.66
N LYS A 28 8.13 -16.91 9.77
CA LYS A 28 7.95 -18.24 10.35
C LYS A 28 6.50 -18.47 10.75
N GLN A 29 6.08 -19.71 10.68
CA GLN A 29 4.80 -20.16 11.25
C GLN A 29 4.88 -20.13 12.79
N THR A 30 3.89 -19.50 13.43
CA THR A 30 3.82 -19.31 14.89
C THR A 30 2.69 -20.10 15.56
N GLY A 31 1.87 -20.82 14.78
CA GLY A 31 0.76 -21.60 15.29
C GLY A 31 0.26 -22.62 14.27
N LYS A 32 -0.58 -23.56 14.68
CA LYS A 32 -1.23 -24.49 13.77
C LYS A 32 -2.14 -23.72 12.82
N CYS A 33 -1.99 -24.02 11.54
CA CYS A 33 -2.87 -23.52 10.49
C CYS A 33 -4.19 -24.30 10.55
N ASP A 34 -5.32 -23.60 10.58
CA ASP A 34 -6.66 -24.20 10.71
C ASP A 34 -7.24 -24.66 9.35
N ILE A 35 -6.47 -24.56 8.26
CA ILE A 35 -6.89 -25.00 6.93
C ILE A 35 -7.08 -26.54 6.95
N GLN A 36 -8.19 -27.00 6.43
CA GLN A 36 -8.50 -28.43 6.34
C GLN A 36 -7.59 -29.12 5.33
N TYR A 37 -7.28 -30.40 5.58
CA TYR A 37 -6.51 -31.22 4.66
C TYR A 37 -7.19 -31.32 3.28
N GLY A 38 -6.40 -31.18 2.21
CA GLY A 38 -6.89 -31.26 0.82
C GLY A 38 -7.64 -30.03 0.32
N SER A 39 -7.70 -28.93 1.12
CA SER A 39 -8.37 -27.69 0.72
C SER A 39 -7.71 -27.02 -0.47
N ALA A 40 -8.51 -26.26 -1.24
CA ALA A 40 -8.03 -25.33 -2.24
C ALA A 40 -7.90 -23.92 -1.63
N VAL A 41 -6.78 -23.25 -1.88
CA VAL A 41 -6.51 -21.89 -1.43
C VAL A 41 -6.24 -21.03 -2.66
N ILE A 42 -7.02 -19.97 -2.81
CA ILE A 42 -6.81 -18.96 -3.87
C ILE A 42 -6.01 -17.80 -3.27
N ILE A 43 -4.89 -17.47 -3.87
CA ILE A 43 -4.00 -16.39 -3.48
C ILE A 43 -4.08 -15.31 -4.56
N ASP A 44 -4.77 -14.22 -4.25
CA ASP A 44 -4.93 -13.06 -5.15
C ASP A 44 -3.74 -12.11 -5.04
N GLU A 45 -3.57 -11.22 -6.04
CA GLU A 45 -2.44 -10.28 -6.18
C GLU A 45 -1.07 -10.99 -6.08
N ALA A 46 -0.95 -12.15 -6.72
CA ALA A 46 0.20 -13.03 -6.59
C ALA A 46 1.53 -12.41 -7.09
N SER A 47 1.48 -11.36 -7.91
CA SER A 47 2.66 -10.59 -8.32
C SER A 47 3.40 -9.94 -7.13
N MET A 48 2.70 -9.71 -6.02
CA MET A 48 3.25 -9.13 -4.78
C MET A 48 3.79 -10.19 -3.80
N ILE A 49 3.70 -11.46 -4.14
CA ILE A 49 4.19 -12.56 -3.28
C ILE A 49 5.68 -12.79 -3.51
N GLY A 50 6.47 -12.54 -2.46
CA GLY A 50 7.91 -12.80 -2.49
C GLY A 50 8.27 -14.25 -2.14
N ASN A 51 9.47 -14.65 -2.51
CA ASN A 51 10.00 -15.99 -2.27
C ASN A 51 10.10 -16.35 -0.77
N GLN A 52 10.28 -15.37 0.11
CA GLN A 52 10.26 -15.61 1.56
C GLN A 52 8.91 -16.16 2.03
N PHE A 53 7.81 -15.61 1.52
CA PHE A 53 6.47 -16.11 1.83
C PHE A 53 6.25 -17.52 1.27
N LEU A 54 6.63 -17.76 0.01
CA LEU A 54 6.50 -19.09 -0.62
C LEU A 54 7.29 -20.14 0.17
N THR A 55 8.52 -19.85 0.54
CA THR A 55 9.35 -20.74 1.36
C THR A 55 8.67 -21.05 2.71
N ALA A 56 8.07 -20.04 3.34
CA ALA A 56 7.44 -20.21 4.64
C ALA A 56 6.17 -21.09 4.61
N ILE A 57 5.50 -21.24 3.45
CA ILE A 57 4.28 -22.04 3.34
C ILE A 57 4.49 -23.44 2.75
N VAL A 58 5.65 -23.72 2.16
CA VAL A 58 5.93 -25.00 1.45
C VAL A 58 5.61 -26.22 2.29
N ASP A 59 6.08 -26.26 3.53
CA ASP A 59 5.85 -27.41 4.41
C ASP A 59 4.37 -27.53 4.78
N ILE A 60 3.71 -26.42 5.06
CA ILE A 60 2.27 -26.39 5.36
C ILE A 60 1.45 -26.94 4.18
N VAL A 61 1.83 -26.51 2.96
CA VAL A 61 1.15 -26.95 1.71
C VAL A 61 1.29 -28.46 1.53
N LYS A 62 2.49 -29.01 1.76
CA LYS A 62 2.76 -30.45 1.67
C LYS A 62 2.02 -31.23 2.76
N ASP A 63 2.18 -30.83 4.02
CA ASP A 63 1.61 -31.55 5.17
C ASP A 63 0.08 -31.60 5.12
N LYS A 64 -0.55 -30.57 4.56
CA LYS A 64 -2.01 -30.48 4.45
C LYS A 64 -2.54 -30.84 3.05
N ALA A 65 -1.67 -31.25 2.12
CA ALA A 65 -2.01 -31.54 0.73
C ALA A 65 -2.85 -30.43 0.07
N LEU A 66 -2.49 -29.17 0.30
CA LEU A 66 -3.24 -28.01 -0.22
C LEU A 66 -3.05 -27.88 -1.73
N LYS A 67 -4.11 -27.45 -2.39
CA LYS A 67 -4.08 -27.02 -3.79
C LYS A 67 -4.03 -25.50 -3.82
N LEU A 68 -2.97 -24.93 -4.39
CA LEU A 68 -2.82 -23.48 -4.51
C LEU A 68 -3.20 -23.02 -5.91
N LEU A 69 -4.00 -21.97 -5.98
CA LEU A 69 -4.27 -21.21 -7.20
C LEU A 69 -3.77 -19.78 -6.99
N PHE A 70 -2.76 -19.38 -7.75
CA PHE A 70 -2.25 -18.02 -7.75
C PHE A 70 -2.95 -17.21 -8.84
N VAL A 71 -3.52 -16.07 -8.45
CA VAL A 71 -4.17 -15.12 -9.37
C VAL A 71 -3.40 -13.81 -9.30
N GLY A 72 -2.98 -13.29 -10.46
CA GLY A 72 -2.20 -12.05 -10.50
C GLY A 72 -1.72 -11.72 -11.90
N ASP A 73 -1.09 -10.57 -12.04
CA ASP A 73 -0.53 -10.09 -13.30
C ASP A 73 0.99 -9.93 -13.17
N PRO A 74 1.80 -10.73 -13.88
CA PRO A 74 3.26 -10.68 -13.80
C PRO A 74 3.86 -9.35 -14.29
N LEU A 75 3.07 -8.52 -14.97
CA LEU A 75 3.51 -7.23 -15.49
C LEU A 75 3.23 -6.08 -14.50
N GLN A 76 2.48 -6.34 -13.42
CA GLN A 76 2.36 -5.40 -12.32
C GLN A 76 3.66 -5.32 -11.51
N LEU A 77 3.66 -4.47 -10.48
CA LEU A 77 4.85 -4.25 -9.65
C LEU A 77 5.16 -5.49 -8.82
N PRO A 78 6.43 -5.91 -8.76
CA PRO A 78 6.87 -6.98 -7.89
C PRO A 78 6.94 -6.51 -6.43
N PRO A 79 7.12 -7.42 -5.45
CA PRO A 79 7.32 -7.05 -4.07
C PRO A 79 8.56 -6.16 -3.90
N PRO A 80 8.51 -5.07 -3.09
CA PRO A 80 9.57 -4.05 -3.04
C PRO A 80 10.95 -4.54 -2.60
N SER A 81 11.05 -5.66 -1.90
CA SER A 81 12.31 -6.13 -1.29
C SER A 81 12.54 -7.63 -1.47
N ASP A 82 11.82 -8.26 -2.40
CA ASP A 82 11.90 -9.70 -2.64
C ASP A 82 11.65 -10.00 -4.14
N ILE A 83 11.86 -11.22 -4.55
CA ILE A 83 11.63 -11.68 -5.92
C ILE A 83 10.35 -12.52 -5.94
N CYS A 84 9.51 -12.30 -6.95
CA CYS A 84 8.36 -13.14 -7.23
C CYS A 84 8.72 -14.20 -8.27
N SER A 85 8.74 -15.49 -7.87
CA SER A 85 9.02 -16.62 -8.76
C SER A 85 7.76 -17.36 -9.21
N ILE A 86 6.56 -16.89 -8.87
CA ILE A 86 5.30 -17.58 -9.20
C ILE A 86 5.08 -17.66 -10.72
N PHE A 87 5.55 -16.65 -11.45
CA PHE A 87 5.35 -16.49 -12.88
C PHE A 87 6.60 -16.80 -13.72
N ASP A 88 7.55 -17.59 -13.20
CA ASP A 88 8.78 -17.97 -13.89
C ASP A 88 8.60 -19.09 -14.93
N GLY A 89 7.38 -19.59 -15.11
CA GLY A 89 7.02 -20.65 -16.04
C GLY A 89 7.11 -22.08 -15.46
N SER A 90 7.47 -22.21 -14.18
CA SER A 90 7.52 -23.53 -13.50
C SER A 90 6.15 -24.11 -13.18
N LEU A 91 5.09 -23.28 -13.17
CA LEU A 91 3.73 -23.68 -12.88
C LEU A 91 2.84 -23.64 -14.12
N ALA A 92 1.85 -24.55 -14.17
CA ALA A 92 0.81 -24.50 -15.20
C ALA A 92 0.06 -23.16 -15.12
N THR A 93 0.00 -22.45 -16.24
CA THR A 93 -0.53 -21.08 -16.30
C THR A 93 -1.68 -20.99 -17.29
N TYR A 94 -2.76 -20.31 -16.87
CA TYR A 94 -3.88 -19.93 -17.72
C TYR A 94 -3.99 -18.40 -17.76
N LYS A 95 -4.17 -17.83 -18.95
CA LYS A 95 -4.26 -16.38 -19.15
C LYS A 95 -5.71 -15.98 -19.39
N LEU A 96 -6.23 -15.06 -18.54
CA LEU A 96 -7.48 -14.36 -18.79
C LEU A 96 -7.19 -13.16 -19.72
N THR A 97 -7.93 -13.05 -20.82
CA THR A 97 -7.68 -12.04 -21.87
C THR A 97 -8.74 -10.96 -21.92
N THR A 98 -9.91 -11.17 -21.31
CA THR A 98 -10.99 -10.19 -21.34
C THR A 98 -10.86 -9.15 -20.22
N VAL A 99 -10.82 -7.89 -20.57
CA VAL A 99 -10.77 -6.77 -19.60
C VAL A 99 -12.18 -6.32 -19.27
N HIS A 100 -12.52 -6.25 -17.99
CA HIS A 100 -13.86 -5.84 -17.51
C HIS A 100 -13.88 -4.50 -16.78
N ARG A 101 -12.72 -3.96 -16.38
CA ARG A 101 -12.64 -2.73 -15.57
C ARG A 101 -13.00 -1.47 -16.35
N GLN A 102 -12.64 -1.45 -17.62
CA GLN A 102 -12.91 -0.35 -18.55
C GLN A 102 -13.81 -0.90 -19.64
N VAL A 103 -14.99 -0.30 -19.81
CA VAL A 103 -15.98 -0.73 -20.80
C VAL A 103 -16.02 0.28 -21.95
N GLY A 104 -15.94 -0.21 -23.19
CA GLY A 104 -15.99 0.60 -24.40
C GLY A 104 -14.62 1.08 -24.89
N ASP A 105 -14.61 2.13 -25.69
CA ASP A 105 -13.47 2.75 -26.37
C ASP A 105 -12.74 3.78 -25.48
N ASN A 106 -12.45 3.42 -24.24
CA ASN A 106 -11.72 4.31 -23.33
C ASN A 106 -10.21 4.28 -23.64
N PRO A 107 -9.59 5.40 -24.03
CA PRO A 107 -8.18 5.46 -24.41
C PRO A 107 -7.17 5.05 -23.32
N ILE A 108 -7.62 4.97 -22.08
CA ILE A 108 -6.78 4.48 -20.96
C ILE A 108 -6.37 3.03 -21.19
N LEU A 109 -7.27 2.20 -21.74
CA LEU A 109 -6.99 0.79 -22.00
C LEU A 109 -5.89 0.63 -23.04
N ASP A 110 -6.01 1.32 -24.17
CA ASP A 110 -5.01 1.28 -25.24
C ASP A 110 -3.64 1.72 -24.73
N LYS A 111 -3.61 2.80 -23.92
CA LYS A 111 -2.36 3.30 -23.34
C LYS A 111 -1.77 2.32 -22.31
N ALA A 112 -2.59 1.68 -21.52
CA ALA A 112 -2.14 0.65 -20.57
C ALA A 112 -1.58 -0.57 -21.33
N ASP A 113 -2.19 -0.97 -22.44
CA ASP A 113 -1.67 -2.06 -23.28
C ASP A 113 -0.34 -1.69 -23.95
N GLU A 114 -0.16 -0.44 -24.41
CA GLU A 114 1.15 0.01 -24.91
C GLU A 114 2.26 -0.13 -23.83
N PHE A 115 2.00 0.28 -22.59
CA PHE A 115 2.96 0.09 -21.49
C PHE A 115 3.17 -1.38 -21.15
N ARG A 116 2.13 -2.19 -21.26
CA ARG A 116 2.22 -3.64 -21.07
C ARG A 116 3.13 -4.28 -22.11
N GLU A 117 2.93 -3.95 -23.41
CA GLU A 117 3.79 -4.42 -24.51
C GLU A 117 5.25 -3.97 -24.31
N TYR A 118 5.46 -2.74 -23.82
CA TYR A 118 6.78 -2.22 -23.54
C TYR A 118 7.48 -3.00 -22.40
N VAL A 119 6.75 -3.31 -21.32
CA VAL A 119 7.27 -4.15 -20.22
C VAL A 119 7.59 -5.57 -20.69
N GLN A 120 6.84 -6.10 -21.67
CA GLN A 120 7.08 -7.42 -22.26
C GLN A 120 8.23 -7.43 -23.30
N GLY A 121 8.76 -6.26 -23.66
CA GLY A 121 9.79 -6.15 -24.72
C GLY A 121 9.23 -6.31 -26.15
N ILE A 122 7.91 -6.34 -26.33
CA ILE A 122 7.24 -6.37 -27.63
C ILE A 122 7.40 -5.00 -28.31
N ARG A 123 7.19 -3.94 -27.55
CA ARG A 123 7.43 -2.56 -27.98
C ARG A 123 8.84 -2.13 -27.51
N THR A 124 9.63 -1.54 -28.39
CA THR A 124 11.00 -1.09 -28.12
C THR A 124 11.09 0.37 -27.68
N VAL A 125 10.07 1.17 -27.96
CA VAL A 125 10.00 2.60 -27.63
C VAL A 125 9.01 2.81 -26.48
N GLU A 126 9.44 3.56 -25.47
CA GLU A 126 8.58 3.90 -24.32
C GLU A 126 7.33 4.67 -24.79
N PRO A 127 6.14 4.29 -24.34
CA PRO A 127 4.89 4.93 -24.77
C PRO A 127 4.83 6.41 -24.39
N LEU A 128 4.54 7.26 -25.37
CA LEU A 128 4.29 8.67 -25.13
C LEU A 128 2.87 8.87 -24.57
N ILE A 129 2.77 9.63 -23.48
CA ILE A 129 1.48 9.97 -22.87
C ILE A 129 1.03 11.33 -23.38
N THR A 130 -0.10 11.34 -24.07
CA THR A 130 -0.75 12.56 -24.59
C THR A 130 -2.21 12.57 -24.16
N THR A 131 -2.86 13.74 -24.21
CA THR A 131 -4.30 13.83 -23.99
C THR A 131 -5.04 13.02 -25.06
N SER A 132 -5.89 12.11 -24.62
CA SER A 132 -6.72 11.26 -25.46
C SER A 132 -8.03 10.96 -24.75
N LEU A 133 -9.14 11.35 -25.38
CA LEU A 133 -10.48 11.29 -24.79
C LEU A 133 -11.44 10.59 -25.76
N ASN A 134 -12.38 9.84 -25.20
CA ASN A 134 -13.50 9.31 -25.95
C ASN A 134 -14.60 10.38 -26.17
N THR A 135 -15.66 10.01 -26.85
CA THR A 135 -16.80 10.90 -27.16
C THR A 135 -17.53 11.45 -25.93
N LYS A 136 -17.35 10.81 -24.77
CA LYS A 136 -17.92 11.23 -23.48
C LYS A 136 -16.99 12.15 -22.69
N GLY A 137 -15.81 12.46 -23.23
CA GLY A 137 -14.78 13.22 -22.53
C GLY A 137 -14.06 12.43 -21.42
N GLU A 138 -14.19 11.10 -21.40
CA GLU A 138 -13.46 10.21 -20.50
C GLU A 138 -12.15 9.76 -21.16
N GLY A 139 -11.09 9.56 -20.37
CA GLY A 139 -9.80 9.14 -20.89
C GLY A 139 -8.61 9.78 -20.15
N ILE A 140 -7.57 10.09 -20.90
CA ILE A 140 -6.30 10.63 -20.40
C ILE A 140 -6.26 12.15 -20.62
N HIS A 141 -6.05 12.88 -19.53
CA HIS A 141 -5.90 14.35 -19.53
C HIS A 141 -4.47 14.68 -19.08
N VAL A 142 -3.67 15.21 -19.98
CA VAL A 142 -2.34 15.76 -19.63
C VAL A 142 -2.53 17.23 -19.28
N LEU A 143 -2.07 17.63 -18.11
CA LEU A 143 -2.24 18.95 -17.52
C LEU A 143 -0.89 19.57 -17.19
N SER A 144 -0.81 20.91 -17.20
CA SER A 144 0.30 21.58 -16.55
C SER A 144 0.38 21.17 -15.08
N HIS A 145 1.57 21.22 -14.47
CA HIS A 145 1.71 20.88 -13.06
C HIS A 145 0.78 21.72 -12.16
N THR A 146 0.63 23.00 -12.45
CA THR A 146 -0.24 23.92 -11.69
C THR A 146 -1.72 23.52 -11.81
N ASP A 147 -2.20 23.23 -13.02
CA ASP A 147 -3.59 22.81 -13.23
C ASP A 147 -3.87 21.44 -12.61
N PHE A 148 -2.89 20.52 -12.68
CA PHE A 148 -2.96 19.22 -12.05
C PHE A 148 -3.13 19.33 -10.54
N VAL A 149 -2.28 20.11 -9.87
CA VAL A 149 -2.36 20.35 -8.41
C VAL A 149 -3.68 21.01 -8.04
N THR A 150 -4.06 22.07 -8.77
CA THR A 150 -5.31 22.78 -8.53
C THR A 150 -6.52 21.87 -8.65
N LYS A 151 -6.57 21.04 -9.70
CA LYS A 151 -7.65 20.09 -9.92
C LYS A 151 -7.71 19.02 -8.85
N PHE A 152 -6.54 18.49 -8.44
CA PHE A 152 -6.42 17.50 -7.37
C PHE A 152 -6.90 18.05 -6.03
N VAL A 153 -6.38 19.20 -5.62
CA VAL A 153 -6.76 19.83 -4.35
C VAL A 153 -8.25 20.16 -4.33
N LYS A 154 -8.80 20.81 -5.38
CA LYS A 154 -10.23 21.12 -5.47
C LYS A 154 -11.12 19.88 -5.37
N LYS A 155 -10.68 18.75 -5.91
CA LYS A 155 -11.44 17.49 -5.84
C LYS A 155 -11.58 16.96 -4.42
N TYR A 156 -10.55 17.13 -3.58
CA TYR A 156 -10.48 16.49 -2.27
C TYR A 156 -10.57 17.45 -1.08
N MET A 157 -10.50 18.78 -1.29
CA MET A 157 -10.64 19.74 -0.19
C MET A 157 -12.01 19.72 0.49
N ASN A 158 -13.07 19.35 -0.23
CA ASN A 158 -14.43 19.24 0.29
C ASN A 158 -14.81 17.81 0.66
N TYR A 159 -13.82 16.99 0.93
CA TYR A 159 -14.00 15.59 1.27
C TYR A 159 -14.83 15.42 2.55
N SER A 160 -15.92 14.66 2.46
CA SER A 160 -16.71 14.27 3.63
C SER A 160 -16.37 12.84 4.07
N ALA A 161 -16.60 12.54 5.37
CA ALA A 161 -16.23 11.29 6.00
C ALA A 161 -16.88 10.01 5.40
N GLY A 162 -17.72 10.15 4.39
CA GLY A 162 -18.39 9.03 3.69
C GLY A 162 -17.85 8.70 2.31
N ASP A 163 -16.98 9.55 1.75
CA ASP A 163 -16.51 9.35 0.39
C ASP A 163 -15.45 8.23 0.31
N PRO A 164 -15.59 7.29 -0.64
CA PRO A 164 -14.61 6.22 -0.82
C PRO A 164 -13.33 6.80 -1.43
N VAL A 165 -12.36 7.19 -0.61
CA VAL A 165 -11.06 7.63 -1.11
C VAL A 165 -9.97 6.77 -0.51
N ASN A 166 -9.29 6.01 -1.36
CA ASN A 166 -8.03 5.38 -1.05
C ASN A 166 -7.09 5.60 -2.22
N VAL A 167 -6.12 6.50 -2.03
CA VAL A 167 -4.99 6.71 -2.95
C VAL A 167 -5.39 7.01 -4.41
N PRO A 168 -6.17 8.07 -4.66
CA PRO A 168 -6.49 8.45 -6.03
C PRO A 168 -5.33 9.15 -6.74
N LEU A 169 -4.24 9.54 -6.04
CA LEU A 169 -3.02 10.07 -6.64
C LEU A 169 -1.86 9.10 -6.44
N CYS A 170 -1.29 8.64 -7.57
CA CYS A 170 -0.18 7.71 -7.65
C CYS A 170 1.14 8.45 -7.81
N THR A 171 2.10 8.18 -6.91
CA THR A 171 3.47 8.70 -6.98
C THR A 171 4.48 7.56 -7.01
N TYR A 172 5.73 7.87 -7.32
CA TYR A 172 6.85 6.94 -7.15
C TYR A 172 7.37 6.97 -5.71
N THR A 173 7.55 8.17 -5.13
CA THR A 173 8.15 8.34 -3.80
C THR A 173 7.12 8.63 -2.72
N ASN A 174 7.39 8.15 -1.49
CA ASN A 174 6.59 8.52 -0.32
C ASN A 174 6.61 10.03 -0.03
N GLU A 175 7.72 10.70 -0.30
CA GLU A 175 7.87 12.15 -0.09
C GLU A 175 6.88 12.94 -0.94
N SER A 176 6.77 12.61 -2.24
CA SER A 176 5.79 13.25 -3.11
C SER A 176 4.35 13.01 -2.62
N ALA A 177 4.03 11.79 -2.21
CA ALA A 177 2.72 11.46 -1.65
C ALA A 177 2.40 12.29 -0.39
N ILE A 178 3.38 12.46 0.51
CA ILE A 178 3.23 13.28 1.72
C ILE A 178 2.96 14.75 1.34
N ASN A 179 3.66 15.28 0.35
CA ASN A 179 3.49 16.66 -0.10
C ASN A 179 2.09 16.90 -0.66
N TYR A 180 1.57 16.03 -1.54
CA TYR A 180 0.20 16.14 -2.05
C TYR A 180 -0.85 16.00 -0.95
N ASN A 181 -0.68 15.07 -0.03
CA ASN A 181 -1.55 14.93 1.13
C ASN A 181 -1.57 16.19 1.99
N SER A 182 -0.42 16.83 2.19
CA SER A 182 -0.32 18.09 2.93
C SER A 182 -1.04 19.24 2.23
N MET A 183 -0.98 19.32 0.90
CA MET A 183 -1.69 20.35 0.12
C MET A 183 -3.21 20.22 0.29
N VAL A 184 -3.76 19.00 0.16
CA VAL A 184 -5.20 18.77 0.38
C VAL A 184 -5.58 19.10 1.81
N ARG A 185 -4.79 18.66 2.79
CA ARG A 185 -5.04 18.88 4.21
C ARG A 185 -5.05 20.37 4.57
N LYS A 186 -4.08 21.14 4.07
CA LYS A 186 -4.05 22.60 4.24
C LYS A 186 -5.32 23.26 3.70
N SER A 187 -5.73 22.88 2.50
CA SER A 187 -6.92 23.46 1.86
C SER A 187 -8.22 23.03 2.54
N ALA A 188 -8.34 21.77 2.98
CA ALA A 188 -9.53 21.24 3.63
C ALA A 188 -9.81 21.86 5.01
N PHE A 189 -8.76 22.22 5.75
CA PHE A 189 -8.87 22.79 7.09
C PHE A 189 -8.63 24.32 7.13
N PHE A 190 -8.51 24.99 5.96
CA PHE A 190 -8.31 26.44 5.85
C PHE A 190 -7.13 26.97 6.70
N LEU A 191 -6.00 26.25 6.68
CA LEU A 191 -4.87 26.53 7.54
C LEU A 191 -3.96 27.60 6.93
N GLU A 192 -3.86 28.74 7.57
CA GLU A 192 -2.95 29.80 7.13
C GLU A 192 -1.50 29.52 7.59
N ASP A 193 -1.24 29.23 8.89
CA ASP A 193 0.13 29.16 9.41
C ASP A 193 0.44 27.96 10.34
N THR A 194 -0.52 27.41 11.04
CA THR A 194 -0.29 26.28 11.97
C THR A 194 -1.10 25.05 11.59
N ILE A 195 -0.38 23.96 11.32
CA ILE A 195 -1.00 22.67 11.05
C ILE A 195 -0.98 21.89 12.35
N GLU A 196 -2.17 21.64 12.92
CA GLU A 196 -2.30 20.69 14.02
C GLU A 196 -1.83 19.30 13.60
N PRO A 197 -1.20 18.53 14.50
CA PRO A 197 -0.79 17.17 14.21
C PRO A 197 -1.93 16.30 13.69
N PHE A 198 -3.10 16.45 14.31
CA PHE A 198 -4.34 15.74 13.97
C PHE A 198 -5.55 16.64 14.19
N TYR A 199 -6.61 16.42 13.40
CA TYR A 199 -7.90 17.08 13.60
C TYR A 199 -8.94 16.05 14.02
N LYS A 200 -9.83 16.42 14.93
CA LYS A 200 -10.96 15.58 15.34
C LYS A 200 -11.85 15.26 14.14
N GLY A 201 -12.15 13.98 13.94
CA GLY A 201 -12.89 13.48 12.78
C GLY A 201 -12.03 13.30 11.53
N GLU A 202 -10.75 13.70 11.54
CA GLU A 202 -9.85 13.51 10.40
C GLU A 202 -9.75 12.02 10.04
N ARG A 203 -9.91 11.73 8.75
CA ARG A 203 -9.76 10.39 8.19
C ARG A 203 -8.32 10.15 7.77
N LEU A 204 -7.74 9.10 8.31
CA LEU A 204 -6.36 8.71 8.06
C LEU A 204 -6.28 7.23 7.69
N VAL A 205 -5.18 6.84 7.09
CA VAL A 205 -4.86 5.45 6.76
C VAL A 205 -3.59 5.05 7.49
N SER A 206 -3.60 3.89 8.10
CA SER A 206 -2.39 3.30 8.69
C SER A 206 -1.46 2.81 7.58
N ASN A 207 -0.29 3.43 7.47
CA ASN A 207 0.70 3.12 6.42
C ASN A 207 1.47 1.82 6.69
N SER A 208 1.36 1.29 7.91
CA SER A 208 1.96 0.03 8.36
C SER A 208 1.09 -0.60 9.45
N ALA A 209 1.24 -1.90 9.67
CA ALA A 209 0.59 -2.54 10.81
C ALA A 209 1.18 -2.02 12.12
N VAL A 210 0.30 -1.70 13.08
CA VAL A 210 0.68 -1.30 14.45
C VAL A 210 0.43 -2.46 15.38
N MET A 211 1.47 -2.87 16.12
CA MET A 211 1.42 -4.01 17.02
C MET A 211 1.66 -3.58 18.46
N ARG A 212 1.01 -4.26 19.38
CA ARG A 212 1.30 -4.16 20.83
C ARG A 212 1.44 -5.56 21.38
N SER A 213 2.66 -5.89 21.81
CA SER A 213 3.03 -7.27 22.08
C SER A 213 2.70 -8.15 20.85
N ASP A 214 1.95 -9.22 21.01
CA ASP A 214 1.58 -10.13 19.91
C ASP A 214 0.24 -9.80 19.23
N ARG A 215 -0.37 -8.64 19.57
CA ARG A 215 -1.67 -8.25 19.02
C ARG A 215 -1.53 -7.14 17.99
N THR A 216 -2.15 -7.32 16.83
CA THR A 216 -2.32 -6.25 15.85
C THR A 216 -3.41 -5.29 16.33
N ILE A 217 -3.04 -4.03 16.50
CA ILE A 217 -3.95 -2.94 16.90
C ILE A 217 -4.55 -2.28 15.65
N LEU A 218 -3.69 -1.98 14.65
CA LEU A 218 -4.12 -1.54 13.32
C LEU A 218 -3.48 -2.43 12.27
N THR A 219 -4.24 -2.76 11.25
CA THR A 219 -3.72 -3.44 10.07
C THR A 219 -3.13 -2.44 9.07
N ASN A 220 -2.26 -2.90 8.18
CA ASN A 220 -1.79 -2.07 7.07
C ASN A 220 -2.98 -1.68 6.18
N ASN A 221 -3.01 -0.41 5.74
CA ASN A 221 -4.09 0.21 4.97
C ASN A 221 -5.45 0.29 5.71
N GLU A 222 -5.49 0.07 7.01
CA GLU A 222 -6.72 0.29 7.79
C GLU A 222 -7.08 1.77 7.83
N VAL A 223 -8.31 2.08 7.48
CA VAL A 223 -8.87 3.43 7.55
C VAL A 223 -9.36 3.70 8.96
N VAL A 224 -8.94 4.82 9.52
CA VAL A 224 -9.30 5.25 10.87
C VAL A 224 -9.74 6.71 10.90
N HIS A 225 -10.56 7.05 11.88
CA HIS A 225 -10.97 8.42 12.19
C HIS A 225 -10.39 8.85 13.54
N VAL A 226 -9.81 10.03 13.59
CA VAL A 226 -9.25 10.61 14.81
C VAL A 226 -10.38 11.05 15.75
N ILE A 227 -10.31 10.61 17.01
CA ILE A 227 -11.20 11.05 18.07
C ILE A 227 -10.54 12.18 18.84
N ASP A 228 -9.27 11.97 19.24
CA ASP A 228 -8.53 12.87 20.09
C ASP A 228 -7.04 12.53 20.05
N TYR A 229 -6.17 13.44 20.48
CA TYR A 229 -4.74 13.17 20.64
C TYR A 229 -4.15 13.97 21.80
N ILE A 230 -3.08 13.45 22.38
CA ILE A 230 -2.27 14.12 23.41
C ILE A 230 -0.79 13.96 23.10
N GLU A 231 -0.01 15.01 23.28
CA GLU A 231 1.45 14.94 23.12
C GLU A 231 2.07 14.07 24.22
N GLY A 232 3.14 13.34 23.89
CA GLY A 232 3.83 12.49 24.85
C GLY A 232 5.09 11.86 24.28
N ILE A 233 5.71 11.01 25.08
CA ILE A 233 6.95 10.32 24.72
C ILE A 233 6.73 8.82 24.92
N GLN A 234 7.13 8.01 23.93
CA GLN A 234 7.14 6.55 24.03
C GLN A 234 8.52 6.01 23.60
N TYR A 235 9.16 5.24 24.44
CA TYR A 235 10.52 4.70 24.22
C TYR A 235 11.57 5.78 23.89
N GLY A 236 11.46 6.96 24.53
CA GLY A 236 12.32 8.11 24.22
C GLY A 236 11.98 8.86 22.93
N ILE A 237 10.98 8.41 22.19
CA ILE A 237 10.52 9.02 20.91
C ILE A 237 9.43 10.05 21.23
N PRO A 238 9.61 11.34 20.90
CA PRO A 238 8.56 12.35 21.00
C PRO A 238 7.46 12.09 19.96
N GLY A 239 6.19 12.27 20.37
CA GLY A 239 5.06 12.03 19.47
C GLY A 239 3.72 12.28 20.15
N TYR A 240 2.70 11.61 19.64
CA TYR A 240 1.33 11.79 20.06
C TYR A 240 0.65 10.45 20.33
N TYR A 241 -0.02 10.35 21.46
CA TYR A 241 -0.97 9.28 21.71
C TYR A 241 -2.29 9.65 21.04
N VAL A 242 -2.59 8.99 19.92
CA VAL A 242 -3.79 9.26 19.11
C VAL A 242 -4.84 8.22 19.43
N THR A 243 -6.03 8.68 19.75
CA THR A 243 -7.21 7.84 19.94
C THR A 243 -7.99 7.84 18.62
N VAL A 244 -8.21 6.66 18.05
CA VAL A 244 -8.90 6.48 16.77
C VAL A 244 -9.98 5.42 16.87
N HIS A 245 -10.92 5.43 15.93
CA HIS A 245 -11.80 4.29 15.64
C HIS A 245 -11.66 3.86 14.19
N GLY A 246 -11.83 2.58 13.90
CA GLY A 246 -11.84 2.05 12.53
C GLY A 246 -13.15 2.41 11.80
N GLU A 247 -13.08 2.49 10.48
CA GLU A 247 -14.26 2.75 9.65
C GLU A 247 -15.29 1.60 9.75
N SER A 248 -14.83 0.36 9.88
CA SER A 248 -15.66 -0.82 10.12
C SER A 248 -16.32 -0.87 11.49
N ASP A 249 -15.78 -0.15 12.47
CA ASP A 249 -16.31 -0.14 13.85
C ASP A 249 -17.63 0.63 13.98
N LYS A 250 -18.04 1.38 12.94
CA LYS A 250 -19.35 2.08 12.90
C LYS A 250 -20.54 1.16 13.08
N TYR A 251 -20.40 -0.12 12.71
CA TYR A 251 -21.49 -1.10 12.74
C TYR A 251 -21.45 -2.05 13.95
N THR A 252 -20.32 -2.10 14.68
CA THR A 252 -20.09 -3.08 15.76
C THR A 252 -19.95 -2.45 17.15
N GLY A 253 -20.18 -1.13 17.26
CA GLY A 253 -19.85 -0.36 18.46
C GLY A 253 -18.41 0.14 18.41
N LEU A 254 -18.25 1.47 18.47
CA LEU A 254 -16.98 2.17 18.30
C LEU A 254 -15.90 1.65 19.26
N ARG A 255 -15.07 0.73 18.80
CA ARG A 255 -13.86 0.33 19.53
C ARG A 255 -12.81 1.41 19.39
N LYS A 256 -12.59 2.14 20.48
CA LYS A 256 -11.50 3.12 20.57
C LYS A 256 -10.15 2.40 20.63
N LYS A 257 -9.26 2.73 19.74
CA LYS A 257 -7.88 2.25 19.72
C LYS A 257 -6.96 3.41 20.07
N LYS A 258 -6.09 3.24 21.06
CA LYS A 258 -5.06 4.24 21.41
C LYS A 258 -3.73 3.76 20.85
N ILE A 259 -3.11 4.56 20.00
CA ILE A 259 -1.87 4.27 19.29
C ILE A 259 -0.89 5.42 19.46
N PHE A 260 0.41 5.18 19.23
CA PHE A 260 1.42 6.22 19.31
C PHE A 260 1.96 6.55 17.91
N SER A 261 1.88 7.83 17.52
CA SER A 261 2.40 8.35 16.25
C SER A 261 3.56 9.30 16.52
N PRO A 262 4.77 9.00 15.98
CA PRO A 262 5.93 9.85 16.15
C PRO A 262 5.75 11.25 15.54
N LYS A 263 6.32 12.28 16.19
CA LYS A 263 6.27 13.67 15.75
C LYS A 263 7.18 13.96 14.55
N SER A 264 8.33 13.29 14.48
CA SER A 264 9.34 13.52 13.45
C SER A 264 10.01 12.22 13.04
N LYS A 265 10.02 11.95 11.73
CA LYS A 265 10.70 10.78 11.17
C LYS A 265 12.20 10.80 11.47
N GLY A 266 12.88 11.94 11.28
CA GLY A 266 14.31 12.02 11.48
C GLY A 266 14.76 11.79 12.93
N ILE A 267 13.97 12.26 13.91
CA ILE A 267 14.23 12.00 15.33
C ILE A 267 13.95 10.53 15.65
N THR A 268 12.84 10.00 15.13
CA THR A 268 12.46 8.59 15.32
C THR A 268 13.52 7.65 14.77
N ASP A 269 13.99 7.89 13.55
CA ASP A 269 15.01 7.06 12.91
C ASP A 269 16.33 7.05 13.70
N LYS A 270 16.75 8.19 14.26
CA LYS A 270 17.94 8.28 15.11
C LYS A 270 17.79 7.46 16.40
N ILE A 271 16.65 7.55 17.06
CA ILE A 271 16.39 6.81 18.31
C ILE A 271 16.28 5.31 18.02
N LEU A 272 15.58 4.92 16.95
CA LEU A 272 15.49 3.54 16.51
C LEU A 272 16.86 2.96 16.14
N GLU A 273 17.73 3.74 15.49
CA GLU A 273 19.10 3.29 15.21
C GLU A 273 19.90 3.05 16.48
N GLY A 274 19.71 3.85 17.54
CA GLY A 274 20.28 3.60 18.87
C GLY A 274 19.83 2.24 19.44
N HIS A 275 18.54 1.96 19.46
CA HIS A 275 18.00 0.67 19.91
C HIS A 275 18.49 -0.51 19.05
N LYS A 276 18.64 -0.29 17.75
CA LYS A 276 19.20 -1.29 16.83
C LYS A 276 20.66 -1.59 17.15
N GLN A 277 21.47 -0.57 17.44
CA GLN A 277 22.87 -0.76 17.84
C GLN A 277 22.99 -1.53 19.17
N GLU A 278 22.10 -1.27 20.12
CA GLU A 278 22.02 -2.05 21.36
C GLU A 278 21.65 -3.51 21.07
N ALA A 279 20.70 -3.78 20.19
CA ALA A 279 20.36 -5.13 19.76
C ALA A 279 21.54 -5.84 19.09
N VAL A 280 22.32 -5.16 18.27
CA VAL A 280 23.55 -5.67 17.65
C VAL A 280 24.61 -6.03 18.73
N LYS A 281 24.84 -5.11 19.68
CA LYS A 281 25.81 -5.30 20.76
C LYS A 281 25.43 -6.46 21.69
N SER A 282 24.16 -6.63 21.96
CA SER A 282 23.65 -7.71 22.84
C SER A 282 23.92 -9.11 22.30
N LYS A 283 24.13 -9.24 20.97
CA LYS A 283 24.28 -10.52 20.25
C LYS A 283 23.18 -11.55 20.60
N SER A 284 22.05 -11.08 21.11
CA SER A 284 20.94 -11.91 21.58
C SER A 284 19.72 -11.79 20.67
N LYS A 285 18.94 -12.86 20.58
CA LYS A 285 17.64 -12.81 19.90
C LYS A 285 16.70 -11.82 20.60
N GLN A 286 16.78 -11.71 21.93
CA GLN A 286 15.90 -10.86 22.72
C GLN A 286 16.09 -9.38 22.39
N GLY A 287 17.33 -8.90 22.25
CA GLY A 287 17.60 -7.52 21.85
C GLY A 287 16.92 -7.13 20.52
N TRP A 288 16.90 -8.06 19.56
CA TRP A 288 16.19 -7.84 18.31
C TRP A 288 14.67 -7.89 18.46
N VAL A 289 14.15 -8.78 19.30
CA VAL A 289 12.71 -8.84 19.62
C VAL A 289 12.26 -7.51 20.21
N ASP A 290 13.02 -6.96 21.15
CA ASP A 290 12.72 -5.68 21.82
C ASP A 290 12.78 -4.51 20.81
N PHE A 291 13.80 -4.46 19.95
CA PHE A 291 13.90 -3.47 18.89
C PHE A 291 12.67 -3.49 17.97
N TYR A 292 12.27 -4.67 17.48
CA TYR A 292 11.10 -4.77 16.60
C TYR A 292 9.78 -4.53 17.32
N ALA A 293 9.69 -4.85 18.62
CA ALA A 293 8.53 -4.51 19.43
C ALA A 293 8.34 -2.98 19.51
N ILE A 294 9.42 -2.22 19.71
CA ILE A 294 9.40 -0.76 19.68
C ILE A 294 9.00 -0.28 18.28
N LYS A 295 9.74 -0.67 17.24
CA LYS A 295 9.52 -0.26 15.85
C LYS A 295 8.08 -0.50 15.39
N ASN A 296 7.54 -1.68 15.66
CA ASN A 296 6.21 -2.09 15.22
C ASN A 296 5.06 -1.50 16.08
N SER A 297 5.37 -0.88 17.22
CA SER A 297 4.38 -0.18 18.04
C SER A 297 4.10 1.25 17.56
N LEU A 298 4.92 1.77 16.64
CA LEU A 298 4.81 3.13 16.14
C LEU A 298 3.83 3.19 14.95
N ALA A 299 2.87 4.11 15.01
CA ALA A 299 1.90 4.32 13.96
C ALA A 299 2.40 5.35 12.94
N ASP A 300 2.34 5.00 11.65
CA ASP A 300 2.49 5.93 10.54
C ASP A 300 1.09 6.19 9.96
N LEU A 301 0.44 7.24 10.43
CA LEU A 301 -0.88 7.66 9.97
C LEU A 301 -0.75 8.72 8.89
N ARG A 302 -1.44 8.52 7.78
CA ARG A 302 -1.39 9.44 6.62
C ARG A 302 -2.78 9.72 6.08
N PRO A 303 -3.02 10.93 5.54
CA PRO A 303 -4.23 11.20 4.77
C PRO A 303 -4.33 10.25 3.56
N PRO A 304 -5.55 9.87 3.13
CA PRO A 304 -5.76 8.82 2.14
C PRO A 304 -5.71 9.29 0.67
N PHE A 305 -5.36 10.54 0.39
CA PHE A 305 -5.53 11.16 -0.94
C PHE A 305 -4.41 10.82 -1.92
N ALA A 306 -3.18 10.65 -1.44
CA ALA A 306 -2.03 10.31 -2.27
C ALA A 306 -1.20 9.22 -1.64
N GLY A 307 -0.63 8.35 -2.47
CA GLY A 307 0.26 7.27 -2.05
C GLY A 307 1.15 6.81 -3.19
N THR A 308 2.07 5.91 -2.89
CA THR A 308 2.87 5.31 -3.95
C THR A 308 2.01 4.41 -4.84
N THR A 309 2.41 4.25 -6.10
CA THR A 309 1.73 3.36 -7.06
C THR A 309 1.62 1.92 -6.54
N HIS A 310 2.61 1.45 -5.77
CA HIS A 310 2.55 0.15 -5.09
C HIS A 310 1.34 0.02 -4.15
N LYS A 311 0.99 1.10 -3.46
CA LYS A 311 -0.17 1.12 -2.55
C LYS A 311 -1.51 1.21 -3.25
N ALA A 312 -1.51 1.72 -4.48
CA ALA A 312 -2.72 1.79 -5.30
C ALA A 312 -3.09 0.45 -5.94
N GLN A 313 -2.21 -0.56 -5.90
CA GLN A 313 -2.53 -1.91 -6.40
C GLN A 313 -3.76 -2.49 -5.72
N GLY A 314 -4.54 -3.28 -6.46
CA GLY A 314 -5.83 -3.82 -6.02
C GLY A 314 -7.01 -2.82 -6.06
N GLY A 315 -6.75 -1.51 -6.00
CA GLY A 315 -7.78 -0.47 -6.05
C GLY A 315 -8.37 -0.23 -7.45
N THR A 316 -9.60 0.29 -7.51
CA THR A 316 -10.25 0.79 -8.73
C THR A 316 -10.98 2.09 -8.40
N PHE A 317 -10.73 3.14 -9.19
CA PHE A 317 -11.24 4.48 -8.94
C PHE A 317 -11.88 5.07 -10.21
N PRO A 318 -12.94 5.86 -10.10
CA PRO A 318 -13.50 6.57 -11.26
C PRO A 318 -12.48 7.52 -11.91
N ALA A 319 -11.62 8.14 -11.12
CA ALA A 319 -10.56 9.02 -11.60
C ALA A 319 -9.28 8.80 -10.80
N VAL A 320 -8.15 8.77 -11.49
CA VAL A 320 -6.80 8.62 -10.91
C VAL A 320 -5.92 9.79 -11.33
N PHE A 321 -5.15 10.33 -10.40
CA PHE A 321 -4.11 11.29 -10.66
C PHE A 321 -2.75 10.58 -10.70
N ILE A 322 -1.91 10.88 -11.67
CA ILE A 322 -0.58 10.28 -11.82
C ILE A 322 0.48 11.38 -11.83
N ASP A 323 1.33 11.39 -10.85
CA ASP A 323 2.49 12.30 -10.79
C ASP A 323 3.60 11.78 -11.69
N LYS A 324 3.48 12.07 -13.01
CA LYS A 324 4.46 11.66 -14.03
C LYS A 324 5.83 12.22 -13.71
N ILE A 325 5.92 13.50 -13.32
CA ILE A 325 7.20 14.17 -12.98
C ILE A 325 7.94 13.41 -11.87
N ASN A 326 7.21 12.85 -10.91
CA ASN A 326 7.81 12.03 -9.85
C ASN A 326 8.14 10.61 -10.31
N ILE A 327 7.27 9.98 -11.13
CA ILE A 327 7.51 8.64 -11.67
C ILE A 327 8.73 8.64 -12.61
N ASP A 328 8.92 9.68 -13.40
CA ASP A 328 10.07 9.82 -14.31
C ASP A 328 11.43 9.87 -13.58
N LYS A 329 11.46 10.13 -12.28
CA LYS A 329 12.67 10.02 -11.44
C LYS A 329 13.12 8.56 -11.22
N CYS A 330 12.27 7.58 -11.54
CA CYS A 330 12.63 6.17 -11.49
C CYS A 330 13.62 5.85 -12.62
N ARG A 331 14.87 5.56 -12.26
CA ARG A 331 15.96 5.29 -13.23
C ARG A 331 15.81 3.94 -13.92
N ASP A 332 15.23 2.97 -13.24
CA ASP A 332 14.95 1.66 -13.82
C ASP A 332 13.76 1.75 -14.76
N VAL A 333 14.04 1.63 -16.05
CA VAL A 333 13.07 1.80 -17.13
C VAL A 333 11.93 0.79 -17.05
N ALA A 334 12.24 -0.46 -16.71
CA ALA A 334 11.24 -1.51 -16.59
C ALA A 334 10.31 -1.25 -15.41
N THR A 335 10.84 -0.85 -14.26
CA THR A 335 10.05 -0.45 -13.09
C THR A 335 9.21 0.78 -13.39
N ARG A 336 9.77 1.80 -14.07
CA ARG A 336 9.03 3.01 -14.47
C ARG A 336 7.83 2.67 -15.35
N ALA A 337 8.01 1.82 -16.34
CA ALA A 337 6.93 1.37 -17.21
C ALA A 337 5.84 0.60 -16.44
N ARG A 338 6.24 -0.27 -15.49
CA ARG A 338 5.29 -0.96 -14.59
C ARG A 338 4.52 0.01 -13.71
N LEU A 339 5.17 1.08 -13.21
CA LEU A 339 4.49 2.12 -12.44
C LEU A 339 3.39 2.80 -13.26
N PHE A 340 3.66 3.17 -14.51
CA PHE A 340 2.63 3.72 -15.40
C PHE A 340 1.52 2.71 -15.70
N TYR A 341 1.88 1.47 -16.06
CA TYR A 341 0.91 0.41 -16.32
C TYR A 341 -0.04 0.21 -15.15
N VAL A 342 0.51 0.05 -13.95
CA VAL A 342 -0.31 -0.12 -12.73
C VAL A 342 -1.18 1.10 -12.47
N ALA A 343 -0.63 2.32 -12.52
CA ALA A 343 -1.38 3.53 -12.23
C ALA A 343 -2.54 3.77 -13.22
N LEU A 344 -2.29 3.58 -14.53
CA LEU A 344 -3.32 3.69 -15.58
C LEU A 344 -4.46 2.68 -15.35
N THR A 345 -4.12 1.43 -15.04
CA THR A 345 -5.12 0.37 -14.81
C THR A 345 -5.94 0.56 -13.53
N ARG A 346 -5.64 1.55 -12.68
CA ARG A 346 -6.48 1.87 -11.50
C ARG A 346 -7.72 2.69 -11.86
N ALA A 347 -7.70 3.42 -12.97
CA ALA A 347 -8.82 4.29 -13.37
C ALA A 347 -9.88 3.52 -14.16
N SER A 348 -11.16 3.78 -13.88
CA SER A 348 -12.26 3.25 -14.69
C SER A 348 -12.80 4.26 -15.71
N LYS A 349 -12.60 5.58 -15.49
CA LYS A 349 -13.12 6.65 -16.38
C LYS A 349 -12.06 7.65 -16.81
N ASN A 350 -11.33 8.25 -15.87
CA ASN A 350 -10.42 9.35 -16.15
C ASN A 350 -9.06 9.16 -15.48
N VAL A 351 -8.03 9.56 -16.20
CA VAL A 351 -6.68 9.72 -15.68
C VAL A 351 -6.24 11.16 -15.90
N TYR A 352 -5.73 11.80 -14.84
CA TYR A 352 -5.10 13.12 -14.90
C TYR A 352 -3.60 12.96 -14.66
N ILE A 353 -2.77 13.53 -15.54
CA ILE A 353 -1.32 13.37 -15.52
C ILE A 353 -0.68 14.75 -15.61
N ASN A 354 0.29 15.04 -14.74
CA ASN A 354 1.09 16.26 -14.85
C ASN A 354 2.21 16.11 -15.90
N SER A 355 2.51 17.21 -16.58
CA SER A 355 3.61 17.31 -17.54
C SER A 355 4.58 18.42 -17.14
#